data_48aafff2d38b149b91d0d101a05bfebc
#
_entry.id   48aafff2d38b149b91d0d101a05bfebc
#
_cell.length_a   1.000
_cell.length_b   1.000
_cell.length_c   1.000
_cell.angle_alpha   90.00
_cell.angle_beta   90.00
_cell.angle_gamma   90.00
#
_symmetry.space_group_name_H-M   'P 1'
#
loop_
_entity.id
_entity.type
_entity.pdbx_description
1 polymer ?
#
loop_
_entity_poly.entity_id
_entity_poly.type
_entity_poly.pdbx_seq_one_letter_code
_entity_poly.pdbx_strand_id
1 'polypeptide(L)'
;MFPLSSFAGADVDISIYYIVNFYSKRNIVPRELIVPELLDNELLSEIINTKVINVFRGPKKKLFDMAYNNAKTQYEKEIQLIYNNEKLTTDANDELKSLLNMPSLHTIEAFDNSNLFGTYTVSGMVVFKDGMPSKKDYRKVKLTFDKNDDIAAMKEVIYRRYFRLLNEHLPLPELIVVDGGYNQITATKEVISSLYLDIKVIGVKKDSHHSPTAIVDGDNLTEIAINKNSNVFRLLSRIDEEVHRFTINYHRDIRSKGSISSLLDNIPGIGSKRKKELIKKYGSINKIKDASVYELSKIVPLKVAEDLKTYLNEENEK
;
A
#
# COMPACT_ATOMS: atom_id res chain seq x y z
N MET A 1 2.22 13.61 -16.75
CA MET A 1 1.39 14.09 -15.64
C MET A 1 1.04 12.85 -14.84
N PHE A 2 1.44 12.77 -13.57
CA PHE A 2 1.15 11.59 -12.76
C PHE A 2 -0.30 11.67 -12.27
N PRO A 3 -1.05 10.56 -12.21
CA PRO A 3 -2.37 10.59 -11.61
C PRO A 3 -2.24 10.98 -10.14
N LEU A 4 -2.86 12.11 -9.79
CA LEU A 4 -2.85 12.70 -8.45
C LEU A 4 -3.92 12.06 -7.54
N SER A 5 -4.43 10.89 -7.90
CA SER A 5 -5.53 10.22 -7.21
C SER A 5 -5.21 9.72 -5.80
N SER A 6 -3.96 9.82 -5.33
CA SER A 6 -3.53 9.26 -4.04
C SER A 6 -3.18 10.28 -2.94
N PHE A 7 -3.35 11.57 -3.15
CA PHE A 7 -2.84 12.59 -2.20
C PHE A 7 -3.82 13.07 -1.12
N ALA A 8 -5.01 12.55 -1.02
CA ALA A 8 -5.94 12.94 0.05
C ALA A 8 -5.83 12.00 1.24
N GLY A 9 -5.03 12.38 2.17
CA GLY A 9 -4.88 11.74 3.47
C GLY A 9 -3.53 11.05 3.62
N ALA A 10 -2.51 11.88 3.80
CA ALA A 10 -1.27 11.62 4.55
C ALA A 10 -0.71 10.19 4.49
N ASP A 11 -0.53 9.63 3.31
CA ASP A 11 0.24 8.40 3.20
C ASP A 11 1.67 8.76 2.81
N VAL A 12 2.47 8.96 3.84
CA VAL A 12 3.89 9.33 3.77
C VAL A 12 4.65 8.35 2.89
N ASP A 13 4.36 7.05 3.02
CA ASP A 13 5.07 6.00 2.31
C ASP A 13 4.69 5.93 0.83
N ILE A 14 3.44 6.26 0.48
CA ILE A 14 3.03 6.41 -0.92
C ILE A 14 3.77 7.58 -1.56
N SER A 15 3.85 8.69 -0.87
CA SER A 15 4.57 9.87 -1.36
C SER A 15 6.06 9.58 -1.55
N ILE A 16 6.70 8.90 -0.61
CA ILE A 16 8.08 8.42 -0.71
C ILE A 16 8.24 7.48 -1.90
N TYR A 17 7.37 6.49 -2.03
CA TYR A 17 7.38 5.55 -3.15
C TYR A 17 7.29 6.25 -4.51
N TYR A 18 6.33 7.18 -4.67
CA TYR A 18 6.18 7.93 -5.92
C TYR A 18 7.40 8.80 -6.22
N ILE A 19 7.94 9.50 -5.23
CA ILE A 19 9.14 10.32 -5.39
C ILE A 19 10.32 9.45 -5.82
N VAL A 20 10.57 8.36 -5.11
CA VAL A 20 11.67 7.43 -5.41
C VAL A 20 11.50 6.82 -6.79
N ASN A 21 10.32 6.30 -7.12
CA ASN A 21 10.05 5.70 -8.42
C ASN A 21 10.13 6.71 -9.57
N PHE A 22 9.75 7.96 -9.32
CA PHE A 22 9.86 9.04 -10.31
C PHE A 22 11.31 9.38 -10.64
N TYR A 23 12.16 9.51 -9.61
CA TYR A 23 13.54 9.92 -9.80
C TYR A 23 14.49 8.77 -10.12
N SER A 24 14.22 7.53 -9.64
CA SER A 24 15.04 6.36 -9.97
C SER A 24 15.05 6.00 -11.46
N LYS A 25 14.03 6.42 -12.20
CA LYS A 25 13.88 6.17 -13.64
C LYS A 25 14.34 7.36 -14.52
N ARG A 26 14.86 8.42 -13.91
CA ARG A 26 15.27 9.64 -14.64
C ARG A 26 16.75 9.92 -14.40
N ASN A 27 17.44 10.26 -15.48
CA ASN A 27 18.85 10.68 -15.43
C ASN A 27 19.04 12.11 -14.89
N ILE A 28 17.95 12.83 -14.61
CA ILE A 28 17.98 14.22 -14.14
C ILE A 28 17.26 14.28 -12.80
N VAL A 29 18.02 14.50 -11.74
CA VAL A 29 17.52 14.77 -10.40
C VAL A 29 17.72 16.25 -10.08
N PRO A 30 16.75 16.97 -9.50
CA PRO A 30 16.92 18.37 -9.13
C PRO A 30 17.97 18.53 -8.02
N ARG A 31 18.62 19.69 -7.94
CA ARG A 31 19.58 19.99 -6.88
C ARG A 31 18.95 20.06 -5.48
N GLU A 32 17.64 20.33 -5.44
CA GLU A 32 16.88 20.46 -4.21
C GLU A 32 15.42 20.06 -4.47
N LEU A 33 14.85 19.25 -3.58
CA LEU A 33 13.46 18.83 -3.61
C LEU A 33 12.73 19.37 -2.37
N ILE A 34 11.59 20.02 -2.58
CA ILE A 34 10.74 20.52 -1.50
C ILE A 34 9.62 19.53 -1.29
N VAL A 35 9.48 19.03 -0.06
CA VAL A 35 8.48 18.02 0.30
C VAL A 35 7.65 18.47 1.51
N PRO A 36 6.47 17.85 1.74
CA PRO A 36 5.69 18.07 2.97
C PRO A 36 6.49 17.66 4.23
N GLU A 37 6.20 18.32 5.35
CA GLU A 37 6.83 18.06 6.66
C GLU A 37 6.68 16.61 7.15
N LEU A 38 5.62 15.93 6.70
CA LEU A 38 5.34 14.54 7.06
C LEU A 38 6.29 13.51 6.44
N LEU A 39 7.10 13.90 5.45
CA LEU A 39 8.03 13.01 4.78
C LEU A 39 9.39 12.99 5.50
N ASP A 40 10.02 11.82 5.53
CA ASP A 40 11.36 11.65 6.06
C ASP A 40 12.38 12.20 5.05
N ASN A 41 12.90 13.38 5.35
CA ASN A 41 13.84 14.10 4.47
C ASN A 41 15.20 13.40 4.36
N GLU A 42 15.67 12.79 5.45
CA GLU A 42 16.99 12.12 5.48
C GLU A 42 16.93 10.87 4.61
N LEU A 43 15.91 10.05 4.82
CA LEU A 43 15.68 8.85 4.02
C LEU A 43 15.53 9.16 2.52
N LEU A 44 14.74 10.17 2.18
CA LEU A 44 14.57 10.59 0.78
C LEU A 44 15.86 11.15 0.19
N SER A 45 16.60 11.96 0.93
CA SER A 45 17.88 12.54 0.47
C SER A 45 18.90 11.46 0.14
N GLU A 46 18.95 10.41 0.97
CA GLU A 46 19.85 9.27 0.77
C GLU A 46 19.45 8.44 -0.45
N ILE A 47 18.15 8.12 -0.60
CA ILE A 47 17.67 7.26 -1.69
C ILE A 47 17.80 7.92 -3.07
N ILE A 48 17.43 9.20 -3.18
CA ILE A 48 17.42 9.91 -4.46
C ILE A 48 18.69 10.72 -4.73
N ASN A 49 19.64 10.69 -3.80
CA ASN A 49 20.92 11.41 -3.86
C ASN A 49 20.74 12.90 -4.20
N THR A 50 19.82 13.57 -3.50
CA THR A 50 19.56 15.01 -3.63
C THR A 50 19.16 15.63 -2.33
N LYS A 51 19.34 16.95 -2.18
CA LYS A 51 18.93 17.67 -0.99
C LYS A 51 17.40 17.72 -0.90
N VAL A 52 16.82 17.13 0.15
CA VAL A 52 15.38 17.19 0.43
C VAL A 52 15.14 18.13 1.61
N ILE A 53 14.21 19.06 1.46
CA ILE A 53 13.90 20.07 2.49
C ILE A 53 12.40 20.24 2.70
N ASN A 54 12.04 20.62 3.92
CA ASN A 54 10.74 21.19 4.24
C ASN A 54 10.83 22.72 4.23
N VAL A 55 9.75 23.39 3.92
CA VAL A 55 9.70 24.86 3.86
C VAL A 55 8.50 25.39 4.61
N PHE A 56 8.74 26.31 5.55
CA PHE A 56 7.70 26.87 6.43
C PHE A 56 7.37 28.33 6.09
N ARG A 57 8.25 29.05 5.40
CA ARG A 57 8.10 30.47 5.06
C ARG A 57 8.91 30.87 3.82
N GLY A 58 8.61 32.05 3.28
CA GLY A 58 9.37 32.65 2.17
C GLY A 58 8.93 32.19 0.77
N PRO A 59 9.66 32.57 -0.28
CA PRO A 59 9.28 32.31 -1.67
C PRO A 59 9.11 30.83 -1.99
N LYS A 60 9.97 29.97 -1.45
CA LYS A 60 9.89 28.51 -1.65
C LYS A 60 8.61 27.92 -1.06
N LYS A 61 8.14 28.46 0.09
CA LYS A 61 6.85 28.04 0.67
C LYS A 61 5.68 28.43 -0.23
N LYS A 62 5.71 29.61 -0.82
CA LYS A 62 4.68 30.03 -1.78
C LYS A 62 4.62 29.11 -3.01
N LEU A 63 5.77 28.72 -3.54
CA LEU A 63 5.83 27.74 -4.66
C LEU A 63 5.29 26.37 -4.27
N PHE A 64 5.65 25.88 -3.08
CA PHE A 64 5.13 24.65 -2.54
C PHE A 64 3.61 24.69 -2.38
N ASP A 65 3.07 25.76 -1.75
CA ASP A 65 1.63 25.94 -1.54
C ASP A 65 0.87 26.01 -2.86
N MET A 66 1.43 26.69 -3.87
CA MET A 66 0.83 26.74 -5.20
C MET A 66 0.79 25.36 -5.85
N ALA A 67 1.88 24.60 -5.78
CA ALA A 67 1.94 23.24 -6.32
C ALA A 67 0.98 22.30 -5.57
N TYR A 68 0.93 22.41 -4.26
CA TYR A 68 0.03 21.64 -3.39
C TYR A 68 -1.46 21.93 -3.70
N ASN A 69 -1.82 23.21 -3.79
CA ASN A 69 -3.20 23.61 -4.08
C ASN A 69 -3.62 23.19 -5.50
N ASN A 70 -2.72 23.28 -6.47
CA ASN A 70 -2.99 22.78 -7.83
C ASN A 70 -3.21 21.28 -7.82
N ALA A 71 -2.36 20.53 -7.12
CA ALA A 71 -2.51 19.09 -6.97
C ALA A 71 -3.81 18.72 -6.27
N LYS A 72 -4.16 19.42 -5.18
CA LYS A 72 -5.40 19.23 -4.44
C LYS A 72 -6.63 19.50 -5.31
N THR A 73 -6.65 20.60 -6.03
CA THR A 73 -7.76 20.96 -6.92
C THR A 73 -7.93 19.93 -8.05
N GLN A 74 -6.84 19.46 -8.61
CA GLN A 74 -6.86 18.42 -9.63
C GLN A 74 -7.44 17.11 -9.06
N TYR A 75 -6.99 16.72 -7.89
CA TYR A 75 -7.46 15.55 -7.16
C TYR A 75 -8.97 15.63 -6.84
N GLU A 76 -9.44 16.77 -6.32
CA GLU A 76 -10.87 16.98 -6.02
C GLU A 76 -11.73 16.88 -7.28
N LYS A 77 -11.26 17.44 -8.41
CA LYS A 77 -11.94 17.30 -9.71
C LYS A 77 -12.00 15.86 -10.19
N GLU A 78 -10.89 15.13 -10.09
CA GLU A 78 -10.84 13.72 -10.49
C GLU A 78 -11.72 12.83 -9.62
N ILE A 79 -11.70 13.04 -8.29
CA ILE A 79 -12.61 12.34 -7.37
C ILE A 79 -14.08 12.66 -7.69
N GLN A 80 -14.42 13.92 -7.91
CA GLN A 80 -15.79 14.30 -8.22
C GLN A 80 -16.28 13.67 -9.53
N LEU A 81 -15.39 13.54 -10.52
CA LEU A 81 -15.67 12.82 -11.75
C LEU A 81 -15.84 11.30 -11.51
N ILE A 82 -15.14 10.73 -10.55
CA ILE A 82 -15.25 9.31 -10.17
C ILE A 82 -16.54 9.07 -9.37
N TYR A 83 -16.85 9.93 -8.40
CA TYR A 83 -18.05 9.80 -7.54
C TYR A 83 -19.36 10.14 -8.23
N ASN A 84 -19.36 11.09 -9.17
CA ASN A 84 -20.56 11.46 -9.93
C ASN A 84 -20.96 10.43 -11.00
N ASN A 85 -20.19 9.35 -11.13
CA ASN A 85 -20.44 8.32 -12.15
C ASN A 85 -20.54 6.91 -11.52
N GLU A 86 -21.51 6.70 -10.61
CA GLU A 86 -21.91 5.34 -10.20
C GLU A 86 -22.18 4.44 -11.44
N LYS A 87 -22.72 5.04 -12.48
CA LYS A 87 -22.97 4.41 -13.77
C LYS A 87 -21.68 3.93 -14.47
N LEU A 88 -20.58 4.70 -14.38
CA LEU A 88 -19.30 4.32 -14.98
C LEU A 88 -18.60 3.15 -14.25
N THR A 89 -18.91 2.91 -12.97
CA THR A 89 -18.36 1.77 -12.25
C THR A 89 -19.04 0.47 -12.63
N THR A 90 -20.34 0.47 -12.74
CA THR A 90 -21.13 -0.69 -13.21
C THR A 90 -20.78 -1.00 -14.66
N ASP A 91 -20.76 0.01 -15.53
CA ASP A 91 -20.39 -0.13 -16.94
C ASP A 91 -18.96 -0.66 -17.10
N ALA A 92 -18.00 -0.21 -16.26
CA ALA A 92 -16.62 -0.71 -16.27
C ALA A 92 -16.51 -2.17 -15.86
N ASN A 93 -17.31 -2.59 -14.88
CA ASN A 93 -17.36 -3.98 -14.44
C ASN A 93 -17.98 -4.89 -15.50
N ASP A 94 -19.06 -4.44 -16.14
CA ASP A 94 -19.73 -5.15 -17.24
C ASP A 94 -18.85 -5.22 -18.50
N GLU A 95 -18.10 -4.16 -18.80
CA GLU A 95 -17.13 -4.15 -19.90
C GLU A 95 -15.99 -5.14 -19.62
N LEU A 96 -15.45 -5.19 -18.39
CA LEU A 96 -14.42 -6.15 -17.98
C LEU A 96 -14.95 -7.59 -18.05
N LYS A 97 -16.16 -7.83 -17.54
CA LYS A 97 -16.85 -9.13 -17.62
C LYS A 97 -16.96 -9.61 -19.07
N SER A 98 -17.38 -8.72 -19.96
CA SER A 98 -17.53 -9.02 -21.39
C SER A 98 -16.18 -9.30 -22.06
N LEU A 99 -15.16 -8.49 -21.75
CA LEU A 99 -13.80 -8.65 -22.27
C LEU A 99 -13.18 -10.00 -21.88
N LEU A 100 -13.49 -10.48 -20.68
CA LEU A 100 -13.00 -11.76 -20.15
C LEU A 100 -13.94 -12.95 -20.46
N ASN A 101 -15.03 -12.73 -21.21
CA ASN A 101 -16.06 -13.73 -21.52
C ASN A 101 -16.63 -14.44 -20.27
N MET A 102 -16.80 -13.70 -19.18
CA MET A 102 -17.31 -14.25 -17.92
C MET A 102 -18.86 -14.17 -17.88
N PRO A 103 -19.54 -15.17 -17.30
CA PRO A 103 -20.99 -15.16 -17.17
C PRO A 103 -21.45 -14.14 -16.12
N SER A 104 -20.67 -13.94 -15.07
CA SER A 104 -20.92 -12.98 -14.00
C SER A 104 -19.62 -12.39 -13.47
N LEU A 105 -19.67 -11.19 -12.92
CA LEU A 105 -18.54 -10.54 -12.26
C LEU A 105 -19.08 -9.57 -11.20
N HIS A 106 -19.20 -10.06 -9.97
CA HIS A 106 -19.65 -9.28 -8.81
C HIS A 106 -18.51 -8.96 -7.85
N THR A 107 -17.61 -9.92 -7.64
CA THR A 107 -16.53 -9.77 -6.69
C THR A 107 -15.16 -9.97 -7.36
N ILE A 108 -14.32 -8.97 -7.23
CA ILE A 108 -12.93 -8.99 -7.67
C ILE A 108 -12.06 -8.93 -6.42
N GLU A 109 -11.13 -9.87 -6.28
CA GLU A 109 -10.06 -9.80 -5.27
C GLU A 109 -8.73 -9.49 -5.94
N ALA A 110 -8.04 -8.45 -5.50
CA ALA A 110 -6.73 -8.11 -6.03
C ALA A 110 -5.65 -8.25 -4.97
N PHE A 111 -4.50 -8.79 -5.38
CA PHE A 111 -3.38 -9.11 -4.52
C PHE A 111 -2.12 -8.38 -4.98
N ASP A 112 -1.40 -7.82 -4.02
CA ASP A 112 -0.08 -7.23 -4.20
C ASP A 112 0.85 -7.74 -3.09
N ASN A 113 2.04 -8.15 -3.49
CA ASN A 113 3.11 -8.56 -2.59
C ASN A 113 4.19 -7.49 -2.59
N SER A 114 4.54 -6.98 -1.44
CA SER A 114 5.59 -5.98 -1.30
C SER A 114 6.72 -6.47 -0.41
N ASN A 115 7.95 -6.38 -0.94
CA ASN A 115 9.22 -6.69 -0.28
C ASN A 115 9.99 -5.39 -0.01
N LEU A 116 9.38 -4.42 0.67
CA LEU A 116 10.07 -3.18 0.99
C LEU A 116 11.12 -3.41 2.09
N PHE A 117 12.39 -3.09 1.77
CA PHE A 117 13.52 -3.06 2.70
C PHE A 117 13.97 -4.40 3.34
N GLY A 118 13.70 -5.54 2.72
CA GLY A 118 14.36 -6.82 3.04
C GLY A 118 14.01 -7.47 4.38
N THR A 119 13.12 -6.92 5.18
CA THR A 119 12.86 -7.42 6.54
C THR A 119 11.56 -8.20 6.72
N TYR A 120 10.52 -7.89 5.97
CA TYR A 120 9.24 -8.61 6.04
C TYR A 120 8.51 -8.58 4.70
N THR A 121 8.22 -9.75 4.16
CA THR A 121 7.30 -9.87 3.02
C THR A 121 5.87 -9.79 3.53
N VAL A 122 5.09 -8.87 2.98
CA VAL A 122 3.67 -8.73 3.28
C VAL A 122 2.85 -8.75 2.00
N SER A 123 1.63 -9.23 2.11
CA SER A 123 0.64 -9.16 1.05
C SER A 123 -0.57 -8.34 1.48
N GLY A 124 -1.01 -7.46 0.61
CA GLY A 124 -2.29 -6.78 0.70
C GLY A 124 -3.30 -7.45 -0.24
N MET A 125 -4.52 -7.59 0.24
CA MET A 125 -5.66 -8.02 -0.55
C MET A 125 -6.76 -6.96 -0.47
N VAL A 126 -7.18 -6.45 -1.61
CA VAL A 126 -8.34 -5.56 -1.71
C VAL A 126 -9.49 -6.26 -2.41
N VAL A 127 -10.70 -5.83 -2.11
CA VAL A 127 -11.92 -6.40 -2.67
C VAL A 127 -12.74 -5.31 -3.32
N PHE A 128 -13.17 -5.56 -4.54
CA PHE A 128 -14.13 -4.74 -5.27
C PHE A 128 -15.41 -5.54 -5.47
N LYS A 129 -16.56 -4.90 -5.26
CA LYS A 129 -17.89 -5.47 -5.53
C LYS A 129 -18.63 -4.55 -6.48
N ASP A 130 -19.08 -5.11 -7.59
CA ASP A 130 -19.74 -4.37 -8.66
C ASP A 130 -18.97 -3.11 -9.10
N GLY A 131 -17.64 -3.25 -9.22
CA GLY A 131 -16.72 -2.18 -9.59
C GLY A 131 -16.38 -1.17 -8.48
N MET A 132 -16.89 -1.34 -7.26
CA MET A 132 -16.67 -0.45 -6.11
C MET A 132 -15.81 -1.09 -5.02
N PRO A 133 -14.88 -0.35 -4.38
CA PRO A 133 -14.03 -0.86 -3.33
C PRO A 133 -14.82 -1.23 -2.05
N SER A 134 -14.72 -2.46 -1.59
CA SER A 134 -15.33 -2.96 -0.35
C SER A 134 -14.31 -3.02 0.78
N LYS A 135 -13.99 -1.85 1.36
CA LYS A 135 -12.90 -1.70 2.35
C LYS A 135 -13.02 -2.61 3.58
N LYS A 136 -14.24 -2.99 3.98
CA LYS A 136 -14.49 -3.92 5.09
C LYS A 136 -13.97 -5.34 4.82
N ASP A 137 -13.83 -5.69 3.53
CA ASP A 137 -13.42 -7.02 3.08
C ASP A 137 -11.91 -7.11 2.80
N TYR A 138 -11.17 -5.99 2.90
CA TYR A 138 -9.72 -5.95 2.72
C TYR A 138 -9.00 -6.78 3.77
N ARG A 139 -7.90 -7.42 3.37
CA ARG A 139 -7.09 -8.25 4.30
C ARG A 139 -5.61 -7.94 4.15
N LYS A 140 -4.93 -7.91 5.29
CA LYS A 140 -3.49 -7.79 5.42
C LYS A 140 -2.92 -9.14 5.83
N VAL A 141 -1.96 -9.66 5.09
CA VAL A 141 -1.37 -10.97 5.37
C VAL A 141 0.14 -10.79 5.60
N LYS A 142 0.60 -11.14 6.79
CA LYS A 142 2.02 -11.30 7.06
C LYS A 142 2.45 -12.68 6.57
N LEU A 143 3.46 -12.73 5.72
CA LEU A 143 3.97 -13.97 5.16
C LEU A 143 5.02 -14.60 6.09
N THR A 144 5.16 -15.90 6.02
CA THR A 144 6.04 -16.67 6.90
C THR A 144 7.44 -16.86 6.33
N PHE A 145 7.61 -16.59 5.03
CA PHE A 145 8.90 -16.72 4.35
C PHE A 145 9.75 -15.46 4.48
N ASP A 146 10.96 -15.61 5.03
CA ASP A 146 11.99 -14.54 5.13
C ASP A 146 12.81 -14.38 3.84
N LYS A 147 12.42 -15.03 2.75
CA LYS A 147 13.17 -14.98 1.48
C LYS A 147 12.45 -14.09 0.47
N ASN A 148 13.23 -13.34 -0.32
CA ASN A 148 12.79 -12.56 -1.49
C ASN A 148 12.28 -13.48 -2.63
N ASP A 149 11.29 -14.31 -2.33
CA ASP A 149 10.64 -15.20 -3.28
C ASP A 149 9.18 -14.78 -3.44
N ASP A 150 8.95 -13.88 -4.39
CA ASP A 150 7.63 -13.31 -4.69
C ASP A 150 6.64 -14.40 -5.16
N ILE A 151 7.14 -15.48 -5.76
CA ILE A 151 6.31 -16.61 -6.24
C ILE A 151 5.83 -17.43 -5.05
N ALA A 152 6.72 -17.79 -4.13
CA ALA A 152 6.35 -18.52 -2.92
C ALA A 152 5.41 -17.68 -2.05
N ALA A 153 5.68 -16.38 -1.94
CA ALA A 153 4.82 -15.43 -1.24
C ALA A 153 3.41 -15.39 -1.83
N MET A 154 3.28 -15.32 -3.16
CA MET A 154 1.99 -15.35 -3.85
C MET A 154 1.25 -16.67 -3.60
N LYS A 155 1.92 -17.81 -3.73
CA LYS A 155 1.32 -19.12 -3.44
C LYS A 155 0.80 -19.22 -2.01
N GLU A 156 1.58 -18.74 -1.02
CA GLU A 156 1.17 -18.77 0.39
C GLU A 156 -0.10 -17.94 0.62
N VAL A 157 -0.14 -16.68 0.14
CA VAL A 157 -1.29 -15.80 0.40
C VAL A 157 -2.55 -16.32 -0.27
N ILE A 158 -2.47 -16.79 -1.51
CA ILE A 158 -3.58 -17.35 -2.26
C ILE A 158 -4.09 -18.63 -1.58
N TYR A 159 -3.20 -19.56 -1.23
CA TYR A 159 -3.58 -20.76 -0.52
C TYR A 159 -4.29 -20.48 0.79
N ARG A 160 -3.71 -19.62 1.66
CA ARG A 160 -4.31 -19.27 2.96
C ARG A 160 -5.67 -18.61 2.82
N ARG A 161 -5.84 -17.75 1.81
CA ARG A 161 -7.11 -17.06 1.56
C ARG A 161 -8.20 -18.05 1.14
N TYR A 162 -7.95 -18.83 0.10
CA TYR A 162 -8.99 -19.68 -0.50
C TYR A 162 -9.25 -20.94 0.30
N PHE A 163 -8.23 -21.54 0.91
CA PHE A 163 -8.41 -22.63 1.87
C PHE A 163 -9.30 -22.23 3.04
N ARG A 164 -9.13 -21.01 3.55
CA ARG A 164 -10.01 -20.47 4.58
C ARG A 164 -11.45 -20.29 4.11
N LEU A 165 -11.66 -19.71 2.91
CA LEU A 165 -13.00 -19.53 2.34
C LEU A 165 -13.73 -20.88 2.18
N LEU A 166 -13.01 -21.92 1.72
CA LEU A 166 -13.55 -23.27 1.60
C LEU A 166 -13.95 -23.84 2.96
N ASN A 167 -13.06 -23.75 3.98
CA ASN A 167 -13.35 -24.29 5.32
C ASN A 167 -14.50 -23.56 6.02
N GLU A 168 -14.63 -22.26 5.82
CA GLU A 168 -15.69 -21.45 6.43
C GLU A 168 -16.96 -21.40 5.56
N HIS A 169 -16.99 -22.10 4.42
CA HIS A 169 -18.10 -22.10 3.44
C HIS A 169 -18.52 -20.69 3.02
N LEU A 170 -17.54 -19.81 2.85
CA LEU A 170 -17.77 -18.42 2.43
C LEU A 170 -17.79 -18.30 0.90
N PRO A 171 -18.50 -17.29 0.36
CA PRO A 171 -18.56 -17.07 -1.09
C PRO A 171 -17.16 -16.79 -1.66
N LEU A 172 -16.91 -17.36 -2.83
CA LEU A 172 -15.69 -17.15 -3.61
C LEU A 172 -15.87 -15.94 -4.53
N PRO A 173 -14.78 -15.23 -4.87
CA PRO A 173 -14.83 -14.22 -5.93
C PRO A 173 -14.90 -14.88 -7.30
N GLU A 174 -15.38 -14.16 -8.28
CA GLU A 174 -15.37 -14.58 -9.68
C GLU A 174 -14.03 -14.27 -10.36
N LEU A 175 -13.31 -13.26 -9.89
CA LEU A 175 -12.07 -12.79 -10.50
C LEU A 175 -10.99 -12.53 -9.46
N ILE A 176 -9.79 -13.03 -9.73
CA ILE A 176 -8.56 -12.70 -9.03
C ILE A 176 -7.68 -11.85 -9.96
N VAL A 177 -7.25 -10.70 -9.46
CA VAL A 177 -6.27 -9.83 -10.12
C VAL A 177 -4.96 -9.90 -9.35
N VAL A 178 -3.86 -10.21 -10.03
CA VAL A 178 -2.52 -10.19 -9.43
C VAL A 178 -1.70 -9.05 -10.01
N ASP A 179 -1.03 -8.30 -9.14
CA ASP A 179 -0.02 -7.32 -9.56
C ASP A 179 1.28 -8.06 -9.85
N GLY A 180 1.48 -8.37 -11.13
CA GLY A 180 2.69 -9.07 -11.55
C GLY A 180 2.57 -9.73 -12.92
N GLY A 181 3.70 -10.26 -13.36
CA GLY A 181 3.82 -10.92 -14.67
C GLY A 181 3.37 -12.39 -14.66
N TYR A 182 3.72 -13.07 -15.72
CA TYR A 182 3.35 -14.48 -15.97
C TYR A 182 3.62 -15.41 -14.79
N ASN A 183 4.70 -15.20 -14.05
CA ASN A 183 5.08 -16.07 -12.93
C ASN A 183 4.07 -16.02 -11.77
N GLN A 184 3.58 -14.81 -11.41
CA GLN A 184 2.58 -14.66 -10.35
C GLN A 184 1.22 -15.20 -10.77
N ILE A 185 0.85 -15.01 -12.04
CA ILE A 185 -0.38 -15.58 -12.62
C ILE A 185 -0.34 -17.10 -12.55
N THR A 186 0.75 -17.71 -13.04
CA THR A 186 0.94 -19.16 -13.04
C THR A 186 0.92 -19.71 -11.61
N ALA A 187 1.63 -19.07 -10.68
CA ALA A 187 1.65 -19.45 -9.27
C ALA A 187 0.24 -19.42 -8.64
N THR A 188 -0.53 -18.39 -8.97
CA THR A 188 -1.92 -18.25 -8.48
C THR A 188 -2.80 -19.34 -9.06
N LYS A 189 -2.73 -19.59 -10.39
CA LYS A 189 -3.51 -20.65 -11.06
C LYS A 189 -3.18 -22.04 -10.52
N GLU A 190 -1.92 -22.35 -10.27
CA GLU A 190 -1.51 -23.63 -9.67
C GLU A 190 -2.18 -23.85 -8.32
N VAL A 191 -2.22 -22.84 -7.46
CA VAL A 191 -2.86 -22.93 -6.15
C VAL A 191 -4.38 -23.09 -6.29
N ILE A 192 -5.04 -22.26 -7.11
CA ILE A 192 -6.49 -22.33 -7.34
C ILE A 192 -6.87 -23.72 -7.88
N SER A 193 -6.10 -24.25 -8.83
CA SER A 193 -6.32 -25.60 -9.37
C SER A 193 -6.10 -26.68 -8.32
N SER A 194 -5.09 -26.55 -7.45
CA SER A 194 -4.82 -27.52 -6.36
C SER A 194 -5.93 -27.58 -5.32
N LEU A 195 -6.72 -26.51 -5.19
CA LEU A 195 -7.89 -26.42 -4.32
C LEU A 195 -9.19 -26.83 -5.05
N TYR A 196 -9.10 -27.26 -6.30
CA TYR A 196 -10.24 -27.62 -7.16
C TYR A 196 -11.25 -26.48 -7.32
N LEU A 197 -10.75 -25.24 -7.37
CA LEU A 197 -11.56 -24.05 -7.56
C LEU A 197 -11.57 -23.61 -9.03
N ASP A 198 -12.74 -23.13 -9.48
CA ASP A 198 -12.91 -22.50 -10.80
C ASP A 198 -13.07 -21.00 -10.60
N ILE A 199 -11.95 -20.28 -10.51
CA ILE A 199 -11.90 -18.83 -10.38
C ILE A 199 -11.02 -18.27 -11.49
N LYS A 200 -11.55 -17.27 -12.22
CA LYS A 200 -10.76 -16.60 -13.25
C LYS A 200 -9.60 -15.83 -12.61
N VAL A 201 -8.41 -15.97 -13.18
CA VAL A 201 -7.20 -15.26 -12.73
C VAL A 201 -6.68 -14.42 -13.88
N ILE A 202 -6.36 -13.16 -13.60
CA ILE A 202 -5.70 -12.27 -14.56
C ILE A 202 -4.51 -11.56 -13.90
N GLY A 203 -3.54 -11.19 -14.73
CA GLY A 203 -2.50 -10.23 -14.37
C GLY A 203 -2.67 -8.93 -15.13
N VAL A 204 -2.12 -7.84 -14.61
CA VAL A 204 -2.12 -6.54 -15.26
C VAL A 204 -0.71 -6.22 -15.75
N LYS A 205 -0.53 -6.18 -17.07
CA LYS A 205 0.73 -5.72 -17.68
C LYS A 205 0.78 -4.21 -17.68
N LYS A 206 1.92 -3.65 -17.28
CA LYS A 206 2.11 -2.21 -17.12
C LYS A 206 3.22 -1.71 -18.05
N ASP A 207 3.12 -0.45 -18.46
CA ASP A 207 4.19 0.24 -19.17
C ASP A 207 5.28 0.76 -18.20
N SER A 208 6.28 1.43 -18.75
CA SER A 208 7.36 2.06 -17.98
C SER A 208 6.89 3.16 -17.00
N HIS A 209 5.64 3.60 -17.13
CA HIS A 209 4.99 4.56 -16.24
C HIS A 209 4.04 3.91 -15.23
N HIS A 210 4.08 2.56 -15.09
CA HIS A 210 3.19 1.76 -14.26
C HIS A 210 1.69 1.88 -14.62
N SER A 211 1.38 2.28 -15.85
CA SER A 211 -0.01 2.31 -16.33
C SER A 211 -0.39 0.97 -16.94
N PRO A 212 -1.59 0.44 -16.69
CA PRO A 212 -2.08 -0.77 -17.33
C PRO A 212 -2.04 -0.64 -18.86
N THR A 213 -1.55 -1.65 -19.53
CA THR A 213 -1.50 -1.70 -21.02
C THR A 213 -2.22 -2.91 -21.59
N ALA A 214 -2.21 -4.00 -20.87
CA ALA A 214 -2.88 -5.23 -21.25
C ALA A 214 -3.28 -6.04 -20.01
N ILE A 215 -4.27 -6.87 -20.19
CA ILE A 215 -4.61 -7.98 -19.30
C ILE A 215 -3.87 -9.20 -19.80
N VAL A 216 -3.27 -9.96 -18.89
CA VAL A 216 -2.77 -11.30 -19.19
C VAL A 216 -3.79 -12.28 -18.64
N ASP A 217 -4.43 -13.05 -19.52
CA ASP A 217 -5.38 -14.09 -19.14
C ASP A 217 -4.65 -15.28 -18.52
N GLY A 218 -5.05 -15.70 -17.32
CA GLY A 218 -4.40 -16.79 -16.60
C GLY A 218 -4.69 -18.19 -17.16
N ASP A 219 -5.68 -18.35 -18.03
CA ASP A 219 -6.03 -19.67 -18.57
C ASP A 219 -5.14 -20.07 -19.74
N ASN A 220 -4.76 -19.13 -20.57
CA ASN A 220 -3.99 -19.37 -21.80
C ASN A 220 -2.75 -18.47 -21.93
N LEU A 221 -2.52 -17.57 -20.95
CA LEU A 221 -1.44 -16.61 -20.92
C LEU A 221 -1.42 -15.65 -22.12
N THR A 222 -2.59 -15.42 -22.75
CA THR A 222 -2.73 -14.46 -23.84
C THR A 222 -2.85 -13.04 -23.30
N GLU A 223 -2.31 -12.09 -24.05
CA GLU A 223 -2.43 -10.67 -23.74
C GLU A 223 -3.65 -10.06 -24.45
N ILE A 224 -4.50 -9.41 -23.69
CA ILE A 224 -5.64 -8.64 -24.18
C ILE A 224 -5.30 -7.16 -24.01
N ALA A 225 -5.10 -6.45 -25.11
CA ALA A 225 -4.76 -5.03 -25.08
C ALA A 225 -5.92 -4.20 -24.49
N ILE A 226 -5.58 -3.21 -23.65
CA ILE A 226 -6.54 -2.30 -23.02
C ILE A 226 -6.42 -0.92 -23.65
N ASN A 227 -7.55 -0.37 -24.07
CA ASN A 227 -7.58 1.02 -24.50
C ASN A 227 -7.49 1.94 -23.29
N LYS A 228 -6.52 2.87 -23.28
CA LYS A 228 -6.30 3.84 -22.19
C LYS A 228 -7.52 4.74 -21.88
N ASN A 229 -8.44 4.88 -22.81
CA ASN A 229 -9.68 5.65 -22.64
C ASN A 229 -10.87 4.81 -22.20
N SER A 230 -10.75 3.47 -22.11
CA SER A 230 -11.82 2.57 -21.72
C SER A 230 -12.15 2.64 -20.23
N ASN A 231 -13.35 2.21 -19.87
CA ASN A 231 -13.74 2.08 -18.48
C ASN A 231 -12.98 0.93 -17.78
N VAL A 232 -12.65 -0.13 -18.51
CA VAL A 232 -11.78 -1.24 -18.03
C VAL A 232 -10.42 -0.72 -17.59
N PHE A 233 -9.79 0.16 -18.39
CA PHE A 233 -8.52 0.78 -18.01
C PHE A 233 -8.63 1.53 -16.66
N ARG A 234 -9.69 2.33 -16.50
CA ARG A 234 -9.93 3.10 -15.28
C ARG A 234 -10.18 2.18 -14.07
N LEU A 235 -10.97 1.12 -14.26
CA LEU A 235 -11.24 0.14 -13.20
C LEU A 235 -9.97 -0.58 -12.76
N LEU A 236 -9.19 -1.12 -13.71
CA LEU A 236 -7.94 -1.82 -13.39
C LEU A 236 -6.90 -0.91 -12.77
N SER A 237 -6.78 0.34 -13.24
CA SER A 237 -5.90 1.35 -12.61
C SER A 237 -6.31 1.60 -11.16
N ARG A 238 -7.60 1.75 -10.87
CA ARG A 238 -8.10 1.93 -9.49
C ARG A 238 -7.83 0.72 -8.60
N ILE A 239 -8.05 -0.49 -9.13
CA ILE A 239 -7.77 -1.73 -8.39
C ILE A 239 -6.28 -1.80 -8.05
N ASP A 240 -5.42 -1.53 -9.02
CA ASP A 240 -3.97 -1.56 -8.90
C ASP A 240 -3.47 -0.51 -7.88
N GLU A 241 -3.87 0.73 -8.03
CA GLU A 241 -3.54 1.80 -7.09
C GLU A 241 -4.00 1.48 -5.66
N GLU A 242 -5.21 0.94 -5.52
CA GLU A 242 -5.78 0.66 -4.21
C GLU A 242 -5.08 -0.52 -3.51
N VAL A 243 -4.77 -1.62 -4.23
CA VAL A 243 -4.06 -2.74 -3.64
C VAL A 243 -2.65 -2.35 -3.24
N HIS A 244 -1.97 -1.61 -4.08
CA HIS A 244 -0.62 -1.12 -3.83
C HIS A 244 -0.59 -0.17 -2.61
N ARG A 245 -1.47 0.83 -2.57
CA ARG A 245 -1.65 1.73 -1.43
C ARG A 245 -1.92 0.97 -0.13
N PHE A 246 -2.79 -0.04 -0.18
CA PHE A 246 -3.16 -0.83 0.98
C PHE A 246 -1.98 -1.67 1.51
N THR A 247 -1.17 -2.24 0.61
CA THR A 247 0.01 -3.05 0.93
C THR A 247 1.12 -2.20 1.55
N ILE A 248 1.40 -1.04 0.98
CA ILE A 248 2.39 -0.08 1.52
C ILE A 248 2.00 0.36 2.94
N ASN A 249 0.73 0.70 3.17
CA ASN A 249 0.24 1.07 4.50
C ASN A 249 0.46 -0.05 5.52
N TYR A 250 0.31 -1.29 5.11
CA TYR A 250 0.56 -2.43 5.99
C TYR A 250 2.04 -2.55 6.36
N HIS A 251 2.94 -2.36 5.40
CA HIS A 251 4.39 -2.31 5.66
C HIS A 251 4.75 -1.26 6.70
N ARG A 252 4.21 -0.06 6.55
CA ARG A 252 4.42 1.04 7.50
C ARG A 252 3.96 0.67 8.91
N ASP A 253 2.77 0.07 9.04
CA ASP A 253 2.24 -0.38 10.33
C ASP A 253 3.19 -1.38 11.01
N ILE A 254 3.76 -2.33 10.23
CA ILE A 254 4.70 -3.33 10.75
C ILE A 254 6.02 -2.68 11.13
N ARG A 255 6.59 -1.85 10.27
CA ARG A 255 7.86 -1.15 10.52
C ARG A 255 7.75 -0.25 11.73
N SER A 256 6.72 0.58 11.82
CA SER A 256 6.48 1.45 12.96
C SER A 256 6.42 0.66 14.27
N LYS A 257 5.67 -0.46 14.30
CA LYS A 257 5.60 -1.34 15.47
C LYS A 257 6.95 -2.01 15.77
N GLY A 258 7.70 -2.41 14.75
CA GLY A 258 9.03 -2.99 14.88
C GLY A 258 10.03 -2.00 15.47
N SER A 259 10.07 -0.77 14.95
CA SER A 259 10.94 0.30 15.45
C SER A 259 10.60 0.67 16.89
N ILE A 260 9.29 0.82 17.23
CA ILE A 260 8.86 1.05 18.61
C ILE A 260 9.30 -0.13 19.50
N SER A 261 9.12 -1.36 19.01
CA SER A 261 9.49 -2.56 19.75
C SER A 261 10.97 -2.57 20.09
N SER A 262 11.83 -2.34 19.10
CA SER A 262 13.29 -2.30 19.25
C SER A 262 13.74 -1.18 20.21
N LEU A 263 13.15 0.01 20.06
CA LEU A 263 13.45 1.14 20.94
C LEU A 263 13.06 0.85 22.38
N LEU A 264 11.88 0.27 22.62
CA LEU A 264 11.40 -0.07 23.95
C LEU A 264 12.19 -1.22 24.60
N ASP A 265 12.88 -2.07 23.82
CA ASP A 265 13.78 -3.10 24.34
C ASP A 265 15.03 -2.53 25.02
N ASN A 266 15.43 -1.32 24.63
CA ASN A 266 16.58 -0.63 25.24
C ASN A 266 16.26 0.04 26.58
N ILE A 267 14.98 0.07 27.00
CA ILE A 267 14.55 0.74 28.23
C ILE A 267 14.40 -0.27 29.37
N PRO A 268 15.26 -0.23 30.40
CA PRO A 268 15.13 -1.10 31.57
C PRO A 268 13.75 -0.95 32.23
N GLY A 269 13.12 -2.08 32.54
CA GLY A 269 11.80 -2.10 33.20
C GLY A 269 10.62 -2.14 32.22
N ILE A 270 10.84 -2.12 30.90
CA ILE A 270 9.79 -2.34 29.90
C ILE A 270 9.87 -3.79 29.41
N GLY A 271 9.18 -4.69 30.09
CA GLY A 271 9.04 -6.09 29.65
C GLY A 271 7.97 -6.27 28.57
N SER A 272 7.87 -7.47 28.02
CA SER A 272 7.01 -7.82 26.88
C SER A 272 5.53 -7.39 27.02
N LYS A 273 4.97 -7.46 28.23
CA LYS A 273 3.58 -7.06 28.50
C LYS A 273 3.38 -5.56 28.37
N ARG A 274 4.23 -4.76 29.06
CA ARG A 274 4.20 -3.29 29.01
C ARG A 274 4.48 -2.75 27.62
N LYS A 275 5.44 -3.37 26.93
CA LYS A 275 5.75 -3.08 25.52
C LYS A 275 4.55 -3.24 24.60
N LYS A 276 3.81 -4.37 24.71
CA LYS A 276 2.58 -4.59 23.93
C LYS A 276 1.52 -3.55 24.23
N GLU A 277 1.35 -3.15 25.49
CA GLU A 277 0.38 -2.13 25.89
C GLU A 277 0.75 -0.75 25.35
N LEU A 278 2.02 -0.34 25.42
CA LEU A 278 2.52 0.91 24.84
C LEU A 278 2.31 0.95 23.32
N ILE A 279 2.71 -0.11 22.61
CA ILE A 279 2.52 -0.22 21.16
C ILE A 279 1.02 -0.16 20.80
N LYS A 280 0.17 -0.85 21.55
CA LYS A 280 -1.28 -0.86 21.32
C LYS A 280 -1.91 0.51 21.52
N LYS A 281 -1.48 1.26 22.55
CA LYS A 281 -2.08 2.55 22.91
C LYS A 281 -1.58 3.68 22.00
N TYR A 282 -0.28 3.76 21.73
CA TYR A 282 0.31 4.90 21.05
C TYR A 282 0.57 4.66 19.55
N GLY A 283 0.92 3.45 19.15
CA GLY A 283 1.07 3.06 17.73
C GLY A 283 2.24 3.69 16.97
N SER A 284 2.89 4.74 17.50
CA SER A 284 4.08 5.38 16.91
C SER A 284 5.01 5.95 17.99
N ILE A 285 6.31 6.05 17.67
CA ILE A 285 7.33 6.67 18.54
C ILE A 285 6.97 8.12 18.84
N ASN A 286 6.54 8.87 17.84
CA ASN A 286 6.17 10.28 18.02
C ASN A 286 5.02 10.44 19.01
N LYS A 287 4.00 9.61 18.96
CA LYS A 287 2.91 9.63 19.95
C LYS A 287 3.36 9.26 21.37
N ILE A 288 4.37 8.40 21.50
CA ILE A 288 4.99 8.12 22.81
C ILE A 288 5.79 9.33 23.27
N LYS A 289 6.50 10.02 22.36
CA LYS A 289 7.23 11.26 22.64
C LYS A 289 6.29 12.38 23.09
N ASP A 290 5.14 12.55 22.42
CA ASP A 290 4.17 13.58 22.73
C ASP A 290 3.42 13.32 24.05
N ALA A 291 3.28 12.05 24.45
CA ALA A 291 2.61 11.67 25.69
C ALA A 291 3.33 12.20 26.91
N SER A 292 2.60 12.70 27.89
CA SER A 292 3.16 13.13 29.18
C SER A 292 3.66 11.96 30.02
N VAL A 293 4.60 12.21 30.92
CA VAL A 293 5.08 11.20 31.90
C VAL A 293 3.92 10.60 32.67
N TYR A 294 2.90 11.41 33.02
CA TYR A 294 1.68 10.95 33.71
C TYR A 294 0.86 9.98 32.86
N GLU A 295 0.74 10.22 31.55
CA GLU A 295 0.03 9.29 30.65
C GLU A 295 0.76 7.97 30.47
N LEU A 296 2.10 8.01 30.38
CA LEU A 296 2.95 6.85 30.28
C LEU A 296 2.96 6.05 31.61
N SER A 297 2.90 6.74 32.75
CA SER A 297 2.88 6.09 34.08
C SER A 297 1.65 5.25 34.35
N LYS A 298 0.59 5.37 33.53
CA LYS A 298 -0.57 4.47 33.56
C LYS A 298 -0.27 3.07 33.01
N ILE A 299 0.86 2.90 32.32
CA ILE A 299 1.24 1.61 31.70
C ILE A 299 2.55 1.09 32.30
N VAL A 300 3.49 1.99 32.61
CA VAL A 300 4.79 1.66 33.17
C VAL A 300 4.99 2.41 34.49
N PRO A 301 5.86 1.93 35.41
CA PRO A 301 6.16 2.68 36.63
C PRO A 301 6.67 4.11 36.33
N LEU A 302 6.39 5.04 37.25
CA LEU A 302 6.73 6.46 37.07
C LEU A 302 8.20 6.66 36.67
N LYS A 303 9.13 6.04 37.37
CA LYS A 303 10.56 6.10 37.05
C LYS A 303 10.88 5.61 35.62
N VAL A 304 10.24 4.52 35.18
CA VAL A 304 10.43 3.99 33.83
C VAL A 304 9.81 4.92 32.78
N ALA A 305 8.73 5.63 33.10
CA ALA A 305 8.14 6.64 32.22
C ALA A 305 9.08 7.87 32.06
N GLU A 306 9.74 8.28 33.13
CA GLU A 306 10.76 9.34 33.11
C GLU A 306 11.98 8.93 32.29
N ASP A 307 12.53 7.73 32.53
CA ASP A 307 13.66 7.17 31.80
C ASP A 307 13.35 7.06 30.28
N LEU A 308 12.14 6.61 29.94
CA LEU A 308 11.67 6.53 28.56
C LEU A 308 11.63 7.91 27.89
N LYS A 309 11.12 8.93 28.56
CA LYS A 309 11.06 10.31 28.03
C LYS A 309 12.46 10.88 27.84
N THR A 310 13.37 10.68 28.78
CA THR A 310 14.77 11.12 28.69
C THR A 310 15.45 10.47 27.50
N TYR A 311 15.35 9.15 27.37
CA TYR A 311 15.93 8.41 26.25
C TYR A 311 15.41 8.89 24.88
N LEU A 312 14.09 9.11 24.76
CA LEU A 312 13.47 9.60 23.52
C LEU A 312 13.87 11.04 23.15
N ASN A 313 14.26 11.87 24.14
CA ASN A 313 14.72 13.23 23.87
C ASN A 313 16.19 13.25 23.46
N GLU A 314 17.05 12.39 24.06
CA GLU A 314 18.47 12.28 23.72
C GLU A 314 18.74 11.74 22.32
N GLU A 315 17.85 10.86 21.78
CA GLU A 315 17.95 10.38 20.39
C GLU A 315 17.67 11.47 19.33
N ASN A 316 17.06 12.60 19.73
CA ASN A 316 16.82 13.71 18.79
C ASN A 316 18.01 14.67 18.66
N GLU A 317 19.00 14.58 19.53
CA GLU A 317 20.19 15.44 19.53
C GLU A 317 21.40 14.80 18.83
N LYS A 318 21.27 13.56 18.39
CA LYS A 318 22.26 12.84 17.59
C LYS A 318 21.84 12.77 16.13
#